data_3a8091a8a975d3cf17bf1c363ef35f85
#
_entry.id   3a8091a8a975d3cf17bf1c363ef35f85
#
_cell.length_a   1.000
_cell.length_b   1.000
_cell.length_c   1.000
_cell.angle_alpha   90.00
_cell.angle_beta   90.00
_cell.angle_gamma   90.00
#
_symmetry.space_group_name_H-M   'P 1'
#
loop_
_entity.id
_entity.type
_entity.pdbx_description
1 polymer ?
#
loop_
_entity_poly.entity_id
_entity_poly.type
_entity_poly.pdbx_seq_one_letter_code
_entity_poly.pdbx_strand_id
1 'polypeptide(L)'
;MSALAQGDGDVRGREGRAVDRVIEMLDAGRLRVAEPRDDDWVTNVWVKQAILLYFQRRSNDWINNPGDALAYYDKLPVKQNYKKLGVRCVPPGVARYGSFLGRNVILMPGYVNIGAYVDEGSMIDTWATVGSCAQIGKGVHLSGGVGIGGVLEPPQATPVIVEDGAFIGSRCVVVEGVRVEREAVLGAGVVVTASTPIVDVRGEEPVRSKGRIPARAVVIPGTVPKQFPAGEFATPCALIVGTRNESTDLKTSLNSALREYDVAV
;
A
#
# COMPACT_ATOMS: atom_id res chain seq x y z
N MET A 1 12.65 -20.29 12.41
CA MET A 1 11.35 -19.68 12.14
C MET A 1 10.19 -20.67 12.32
N SER A 2 10.25 -21.89 11.79
CA SER A 2 9.15 -22.88 11.91
C SER A 2 8.80 -23.29 13.35
N ALA A 3 9.79 -23.47 14.23
CA ALA A 3 9.58 -23.86 15.62
C ALA A 3 8.78 -22.83 16.43
N LEU A 4 9.04 -21.53 16.21
CA LEU A 4 8.30 -20.46 16.89
C LEU A 4 6.84 -20.36 16.41
N ALA A 5 6.59 -20.64 15.12
CA ALA A 5 5.23 -20.63 14.56
C ALA A 5 4.35 -21.77 15.13
N GLN A 6 4.96 -22.83 15.68
CA GLN A 6 4.29 -23.96 16.33
C GLN A 6 4.16 -23.80 17.86
N GLY A 7 4.61 -22.69 18.44
CA GLY A 7 4.50 -22.42 19.87
C GLY A 7 5.58 -23.05 20.75
N ASP A 8 6.59 -23.71 20.18
CA ASP A 8 7.60 -24.51 20.88
C ASP A 8 8.98 -23.86 20.97
N GLY A 9 9.11 -22.60 20.55
CA GLY A 9 10.38 -21.88 20.45
C GLY A 9 10.66 -20.92 21.61
N ASP A 10 11.94 -20.71 21.94
CA ASP A 10 12.39 -19.69 22.92
C ASP A 10 12.20 -18.27 22.37
N VAL A 11 11.07 -17.65 22.72
CA VAL A 11 10.68 -16.31 22.27
C VAL A 11 11.62 -15.22 22.79
N ARG A 12 12.42 -15.48 23.84
CA ARG A 12 13.34 -14.51 24.46
C ARG A 12 14.82 -14.75 24.16
N GLY A 13 15.19 -15.97 23.76
CA GLY A 13 16.58 -16.38 23.52
C GLY A 13 17.10 -16.07 22.11
N ARG A 14 17.83 -17.04 21.53
CA ARG A 14 18.47 -16.92 20.22
C ARG A 14 17.47 -16.66 19.09
N GLU A 15 16.35 -17.34 19.08
CA GLU A 15 15.30 -17.21 18.05
C GLU A 15 14.60 -15.87 18.15
N GLY A 16 14.37 -15.37 19.36
CA GLY A 16 13.85 -14.03 19.59
C GLY A 16 14.73 -12.94 19.00
N ARG A 17 16.06 -13.04 19.19
CA ARG A 17 17.01 -12.11 18.56
C ARG A 17 16.99 -12.18 17.03
N ALA A 18 16.75 -13.34 16.45
CA ALA A 18 16.59 -13.47 15.00
C ALA A 18 15.35 -12.73 14.49
N VAL A 19 14.23 -12.79 15.21
CA VAL A 19 13.03 -12.00 14.89
C VAL A 19 13.33 -10.51 14.96
N ASP A 20 13.96 -10.02 16.04
CA ASP A 20 14.33 -8.60 16.19
C ASP A 20 15.22 -8.13 15.03
N ARG A 21 16.15 -8.98 14.59
CA ARG A 21 17.03 -8.67 13.45
C ARG A 21 16.27 -8.58 12.13
N VAL A 22 15.25 -9.40 11.92
CA VAL A 22 14.38 -9.30 10.72
C VAL A 22 13.66 -7.95 10.71
N ILE A 23 13.09 -7.53 11.84
CA ILE A 23 12.40 -6.24 11.92
C ILE A 23 13.36 -5.07 11.71
N GLU A 24 14.57 -5.14 12.27
CA GLU A 24 15.62 -4.14 12.01
C GLU A 24 15.98 -4.05 10.52
N MET A 25 16.07 -5.19 9.83
CA MET A 25 16.36 -5.21 8.39
C MET A 25 15.21 -4.64 7.56
N LEU A 26 13.96 -4.90 7.95
CA LEU A 26 12.78 -4.26 7.36
C LEU A 26 12.81 -2.75 7.56
N ASP A 27 13.05 -2.30 8.79
CA ASP A 27 13.12 -0.88 9.15
C ASP A 27 14.19 -0.12 8.36
N ALA A 28 15.29 -0.78 8.07
CA ALA A 28 16.41 -0.26 7.29
C ALA A 28 16.26 -0.43 5.76
N GLY A 29 15.18 -1.04 5.27
CA GLY A 29 14.96 -1.32 3.84
C GLY A 29 15.90 -2.36 3.24
N ARG A 30 16.62 -3.14 4.07
CA ARG A 30 17.53 -4.22 3.64
C ARG A 30 16.81 -5.54 3.40
N LEU A 31 15.54 -5.59 3.73
CA LEU A 31 14.65 -6.71 3.55
C LEU A 31 13.26 -6.18 3.20
N ARG A 32 12.55 -6.90 2.33
CA ARG A 32 11.18 -6.56 1.95
C ARG A 32 10.25 -7.74 2.16
N VAL A 33 8.98 -7.44 2.42
CA VAL A 33 7.91 -8.46 2.50
C VAL A 33 7.60 -9.05 1.13
N ALA A 34 7.69 -8.26 0.07
CA ALA A 34 7.65 -8.75 -1.30
C ALA A 34 8.66 -8.02 -2.17
N GLU A 35 9.20 -8.73 -3.15
CA GLU A 35 10.25 -8.24 -4.04
C GLU A 35 9.88 -8.54 -5.49
N PRO A 36 10.18 -7.61 -6.44
CA PRO A 36 10.05 -7.90 -7.84
C PRO A 36 11.03 -9.01 -8.25
N ARG A 37 10.54 -9.98 -9.02
CA ARG A 37 11.35 -11.04 -9.62
C ARG A 37 10.84 -11.30 -11.02
N ASP A 38 11.71 -11.10 -12.01
CA ASP A 38 11.33 -11.13 -13.41
C ASP A 38 10.13 -10.18 -13.67
N ASP A 39 9.05 -10.67 -14.23
CA ASP A 39 7.84 -9.89 -14.52
C ASP A 39 6.79 -9.91 -13.40
N ASP A 40 7.12 -10.52 -12.25
CA ASP A 40 6.17 -10.68 -11.15
C ASP A 40 6.77 -10.32 -9.78
N TRP A 41 5.98 -10.49 -8.72
CA TRP A 41 6.37 -10.22 -7.35
C TRP A 41 6.34 -11.50 -6.51
N VAL A 42 7.40 -11.70 -5.74
CA VAL A 42 7.50 -12.85 -4.83
C VAL A 42 7.32 -12.39 -3.39
N THR A 43 6.37 -13.00 -2.69
CA THR A 43 6.11 -12.73 -1.28
C THR A 43 7.03 -13.58 -0.38
N ASN A 44 7.79 -12.92 0.47
CA ASN A 44 8.63 -13.52 1.49
C ASN A 44 7.77 -13.93 2.71
N VAL A 45 7.06 -15.05 2.63
CA VAL A 45 6.12 -15.51 3.67
C VAL A 45 6.76 -15.58 5.05
N TRP A 46 8.00 -16.03 5.15
CA TRP A 46 8.76 -16.12 6.40
C TRP A 46 8.98 -14.75 7.07
N VAL A 47 9.05 -13.67 6.28
CA VAL A 47 9.15 -12.30 6.81
C VAL A 47 7.86 -11.89 7.50
N LYS A 48 6.71 -12.20 6.91
CA LYS A 48 5.39 -11.95 7.54
C LYS A 48 5.22 -12.77 8.82
N GLN A 49 5.67 -14.01 8.81
CA GLN A 49 5.71 -14.84 10.03
C GLN A 49 6.59 -14.20 11.12
N ALA A 50 7.73 -13.63 10.77
CA ALA A 50 8.58 -12.91 11.72
C ALA A 50 7.88 -11.68 12.31
N ILE A 51 7.12 -10.92 11.50
CA ILE A 51 6.33 -9.79 11.98
C ILE A 51 5.26 -10.26 13.00
N LEU A 52 4.56 -11.35 12.71
CA LEU A 52 3.56 -11.92 13.64
C LEU A 52 4.20 -12.35 14.96
N LEU A 53 5.34 -13.03 14.91
CA LEU A 53 6.12 -13.41 16.10
C LEU A 53 6.60 -12.18 16.88
N TYR A 54 6.97 -11.10 16.19
CA TYR A 54 7.36 -9.85 16.84
C TYR A 54 6.23 -9.24 17.66
N PHE A 55 4.99 -9.23 17.15
CA PHE A 55 3.80 -8.79 17.90
C PHE A 55 3.53 -9.67 19.13
N GLN A 56 3.70 -10.99 19.03
CA GLN A 56 3.49 -11.91 20.15
C GLN A 56 4.51 -11.71 21.28
N ARG A 57 5.72 -11.29 20.96
CA ARG A 57 6.82 -11.06 21.92
C ARG A 57 6.70 -9.75 22.69
N ARG A 58 5.85 -8.84 22.26
CA ARG A 58 5.76 -7.50 22.83
C ARG A 58 4.48 -7.30 23.60
N SER A 59 4.61 -6.67 24.77
CA SER A 59 3.49 -6.10 25.51
C SER A 59 3.29 -4.65 25.10
N ASN A 60 2.10 -4.12 25.34
CA ASN A 60 1.88 -2.69 25.20
C ASN A 60 2.75 -1.92 26.20
N ASP A 61 3.31 -0.83 25.75
CA ASP A 61 4.11 0.09 26.56
C ASP A 61 3.89 1.54 26.09
N TRP A 62 4.25 2.48 26.91
CA TRP A 62 4.20 3.90 26.53
C TRP A 62 5.26 4.21 25.49
N ILE A 63 4.82 4.87 24.43
CA ILE A 63 5.67 5.48 23.41
C ILE A 63 5.59 6.99 23.64
N ASN A 64 6.70 7.62 24.00
CA ASN A 64 6.77 8.94 24.61
C ASN A 64 6.20 8.94 26.04
N ASN A 65 6.47 10.00 26.80
CA ASN A 65 6.00 10.07 28.17
C ASN A 65 4.52 10.49 28.24
N PRO A 66 3.76 9.94 29.19
CA PRO A 66 2.44 10.48 29.51
C PRO A 66 2.54 11.99 29.83
N GLY A 67 1.77 12.79 29.09
CA GLY A 67 1.83 14.26 29.17
C GLY A 67 2.52 14.94 28.00
N ASP A 68 3.27 14.22 27.16
CA ASP A 68 3.72 14.73 25.87
C ASP A 68 2.51 14.98 24.94
N ALA A 69 2.64 15.92 24.01
CA ALA A 69 1.57 16.29 23.07
C ALA A 69 1.07 15.10 22.21
N LEU A 70 1.92 14.10 22.02
CA LEU A 70 1.62 12.87 21.28
C LEU A 70 2.20 11.67 22.06
N ALA A 71 1.44 11.17 23.03
CA ALA A 71 1.75 9.95 23.76
C ALA A 71 0.91 8.79 23.21
N TYR A 72 1.53 7.63 23.01
CA TYR A 72 0.86 6.43 22.51
C TYR A 72 1.09 5.25 23.47
N TYR A 73 0.18 4.29 23.46
CA TYR A 73 0.28 3.05 24.22
C TYR A 73 0.10 1.87 23.29
N ASP A 74 1.21 1.27 22.85
CA ASP A 74 1.19 0.22 21.82
C ASP A 74 2.36 -0.76 22.02
N LYS A 75 2.30 -1.88 21.30
CA LYS A 75 3.35 -2.91 21.25
C LYS A 75 4.58 -2.46 20.45
N LEU A 76 4.40 -1.63 19.44
CA LEU A 76 5.44 -1.26 18.49
C LEU A 76 5.82 0.21 18.64
N PRO A 77 7.13 0.52 18.72
CA PRO A 77 7.56 1.90 18.70
C PRO A 77 7.23 2.56 17.35
N VAL A 78 7.17 3.86 17.35
CA VAL A 78 7.08 4.66 16.13
C VAL A 78 8.48 4.96 15.59
N LYS A 79 8.59 5.11 14.28
CA LYS A 79 9.82 5.54 13.62
C LYS A 79 10.17 6.97 14.05
N GLN A 80 11.44 7.17 14.27
CA GLN A 80 12.03 8.45 14.65
C GLN A 80 13.18 8.82 13.71
N ASN A 81 13.88 9.91 13.99
CA ASN A 81 15.07 10.33 13.24
C ASN A 81 14.81 10.60 11.73
N TYR A 82 13.64 11.12 11.38
CA TYR A 82 13.26 11.45 10.01
C TYR A 82 14.30 12.32 9.27
N LYS A 83 14.98 13.24 9.99
CA LYS A 83 16.08 14.03 9.44
C LYS A 83 17.23 13.15 8.92
N LYS A 84 17.64 12.13 9.68
CA LYS A 84 18.70 11.19 9.27
C LYS A 84 18.27 10.32 8.08
N LEU A 85 16.99 9.99 8.01
CA LEU A 85 16.40 9.23 6.91
C LEU A 85 16.23 10.05 5.64
N GLY A 86 16.30 11.38 5.71
CA GLY A 86 15.99 12.27 4.59
C GLY A 86 14.50 12.30 4.25
N VAL A 87 13.64 12.11 5.26
CA VAL A 87 12.18 12.05 5.14
C VAL A 87 11.57 13.28 5.78
N ARG A 88 10.60 13.89 5.12
CA ARG A 88 9.77 14.94 5.70
C ARG A 88 8.51 14.29 6.28
N CYS A 89 8.37 14.35 7.60
CA CYS A 89 7.17 13.89 8.30
C CYS A 89 6.44 15.09 8.91
N VAL A 90 5.21 15.32 8.48
CA VAL A 90 4.36 16.42 8.97
C VAL A 90 3.53 15.90 10.15
N PRO A 91 3.52 16.58 11.30
CA PRO A 91 2.70 16.15 12.44
C PRO A 91 1.19 16.17 12.13
N PRO A 92 0.40 15.20 12.61
CA PRO A 92 0.77 14.04 13.41
C PRO A 92 1.02 12.76 12.59
N GLY A 93 1.77 12.83 11.48
CA GLY A 93 2.12 11.66 10.69
C GLY A 93 2.86 10.60 11.50
N VAL A 94 2.53 9.33 11.29
CA VAL A 94 3.09 8.19 12.03
C VAL A 94 3.58 7.10 11.06
N ALA A 95 4.81 6.67 11.24
CA ALA A 95 5.31 5.43 10.67
C ALA A 95 5.73 4.49 11.80
N ARG A 96 5.26 3.25 11.81
CA ARG A 96 5.68 2.23 12.79
C ARG A 96 7.09 1.74 12.50
N TYR A 97 7.83 1.41 13.56
CA TYR A 97 9.10 0.69 13.44
C TYR A 97 8.92 -0.62 12.69
N GLY A 98 9.87 -0.94 11.81
CA GLY A 98 9.77 -2.07 10.87
C GLY A 98 9.07 -1.71 9.56
N SER A 99 8.66 -0.45 9.35
CA SER A 99 8.35 0.10 8.02
C SER A 99 9.59 0.77 7.43
N PHE A 100 9.74 0.79 6.12
CA PHE A 100 10.79 1.52 5.43
C PHE A 100 10.24 2.76 4.72
N LEU A 101 10.94 3.88 4.86
CA LEU A 101 10.71 5.12 4.12
C LEU A 101 12.01 5.51 3.42
N GLY A 102 11.99 5.56 2.10
CA GLY A 102 13.11 5.97 1.27
C GLY A 102 13.43 7.47 1.39
N ARG A 103 14.56 7.89 0.81
CA ARG A 103 14.94 9.30 0.80
C ARG A 103 13.88 10.14 0.06
N ASN A 104 13.72 11.39 0.48
CA ASN A 104 12.79 12.35 -0.11
C ASN A 104 11.32 11.91 -0.04
N VAL A 105 10.99 10.88 0.72
CA VAL A 105 9.58 10.57 1.03
C VAL A 105 8.98 11.70 1.84
N ILE A 106 7.77 12.11 1.47
CA ILE A 106 6.97 13.07 2.21
C ILE A 106 5.80 12.30 2.83
N LEU A 107 5.79 12.23 4.16
CA LEU A 107 4.67 11.73 4.96
C LEU A 107 3.92 12.94 5.51
N MET A 108 2.85 13.34 4.84
CA MET A 108 1.86 14.28 5.38
C MET A 108 1.15 13.61 6.56
N PRO A 109 0.30 14.29 7.34
CA PRO A 109 -0.42 13.58 8.39
C PRO A 109 -1.11 12.34 7.86
N GLY A 110 -0.52 11.19 8.09
CA GLY A 110 -0.90 9.89 7.55
C GLY A 110 -0.24 8.77 8.33
N TYR A 111 -0.41 7.53 7.87
CA TYR A 111 0.01 6.37 8.62
C TYR A 111 0.71 5.34 7.73
N VAL A 112 1.87 4.85 8.18
CA VAL A 112 2.59 3.75 7.53
C VAL A 112 2.83 2.62 8.53
N ASN A 113 2.30 1.43 8.23
CA ASN A 113 2.34 0.29 9.13
C ASN A 113 3.60 -0.57 8.96
N ILE A 114 3.87 -1.44 9.94
CA ILE A 114 5.02 -2.38 9.93
C ILE A 114 5.03 -3.26 8.68
N GLY A 115 6.22 -3.55 8.18
CA GLY A 115 6.44 -4.33 6.97
C GLY A 115 6.15 -3.59 5.67
N ALA A 116 5.52 -2.41 5.73
CA ALA A 116 5.36 -1.55 4.57
C ALA A 116 6.71 -1.02 4.07
N TYR A 117 6.84 -0.93 2.77
CA TYR A 117 7.98 -0.36 2.08
C TYR A 117 7.50 0.80 1.22
N VAL A 118 7.99 2.00 1.49
CA VAL A 118 7.71 3.21 0.70
C VAL A 118 9.02 3.69 0.10
N ASP A 119 9.14 3.60 -1.21
CA ASP A 119 10.38 3.92 -1.90
C ASP A 119 10.57 5.42 -2.13
N GLU A 120 11.75 5.78 -2.60
CA GLU A 120 12.29 7.11 -2.75
C GLU A 120 11.35 8.07 -3.50
N GLY A 121 11.24 9.31 -3.01
CA GLY A 121 10.52 10.40 -3.67
C GLY A 121 8.99 10.27 -3.64
N SER A 122 8.45 9.26 -2.96
CA SER A 122 7.00 9.07 -2.88
C SER A 122 6.34 9.99 -1.86
N MET A 123 5.08 10.34 -2.11
CA MET A 123 4.25 11.15 -1.20
C MET A 123 3.10 10.32 -0.65
N ILE A 124 2.99 10.29 0.67
CA ILE A 124 1.84 9.78 1.42
C ILE A 124 1.10 11.01 1.92
N ASP A 125 0.09 11.44 1.16
CA ASP A 125 -0.59 12.72 1.41
C ASP A 125 -1.56 12.63 2.61
N THR A 126 -2.21 13.74 2.90
CA THR A 126 -3.01 13.99 4.11
C THR A 126 -4.03 12.88 4.36
N TRP A 127 -3.91 12.23 5.51
CA TRP A 127 -4.74 11.09 5.95
C TRP A 127 -4.71 9.86 5.05
N ALA A 128 -3.75 9.76 4.14
CA ALA A 128 -3.50 8.50 3.44
C ALA A 128 -2.86 7.48 4.37
N THR A 129 -3.17 6.20 4.13
CA THR A 129 -2.65 5.08 4.93
C THR A 129 -1.96 4.06 4.04
N VAL A 130 -0.82 3.56 4.50
CA VAL A 130 -0.11 2.41 3.92
C VAL A 130 -0.19 1.26 4.90
N GLY A 131 -1.00 0.28 4.57
CA GLY A 131 -1.26 -0.89 5.42
C GLY A 131 -0.04 -1.80 5.57
N SER A 132 -0.13 -2.73 6.53
CA SER A 132 0.95 -3.67 6.83
C SER A 132 1.42 -4.40 5.57
N CYS A 133 2.72 -4.48 5.39
CA CYS A 133 3.35 -5.23 4.31
C CYS A 133 3.17 -4.65 2.90
N ALA A 134 2.38 -3.60 2.69
CA ALA A 134 2.19 -2.99 1.39
C ALA A 134 3.51 -2.47 0.80
N GLN A 135 3.67 -2.59 -0.51
CA GLN A 135 4.89 -2.20 -1.24
C GLN A 135 4.57 -1.03 -2.16
N ILE A 136 5.16 0.12 -1.88
CA ILE A 136 4.99 1.36 -2.64
C ILE A 136 6.31 1.67 -3.34
N GLY A 137 6.28 1.78 -4.64
CA GLY A 137 7.43 2.07 -5.50
C GLY A 137 7.91 3.52 -5.41
N LYS A 138 8.85 3.88 -6.28
CA LYS A 138 9.46 5.21 -6.34
C LYS A 138 8.51 6.23 -6.97
N GLY A 139 8.54 7.47 -6.45
CA GLY A 139 7.80 8.57 -7.04
C GLY A 139 6.29 8.38 -7.08
N VAL A 140 5.75 7.51 -6.24
CA VAL A 140 4.31 7.26 -6.12
C VAL A 140 3.65 8.40 -5.36
N HIS A 141 2.48 8.83 -5.83
CA HIS A 141 1.65 9.78 -5.11
C HIS A 141 0.38 9.08 -4.61
N LEU A 142 0.27 8.92 -3.30
CA LEU A 142 -0.99 8.55 -2.65
C LEU A 142 -1.68 9.83 -2.18
N SER A 143 -2.73 10.25 -2.88
CA SER A 143 -3.44 11.50 -2.58
C SER A 143 -4.23 11.42 -1.26
N GLY A 144 -4.81 12.55 -0.86
CA GLY A 144 -5.48 12.67 0.43
C GLY A 144 -6.55 11.59 0.68
N GLY A 145 -6.45 10.93 1.83
CA GLY A 145 -7.37 9.91 2.28
C GLY A 145 -7.33 8.58 1.52
N VAL A 146 -6.28 8.33 0.75
CA VAL A 146 -6.08 7.02 0.09
C VAL A 146 -5.90 5.93 1.14
N GLY A 147 -6.59 4.80 0.97
CA GLY A 147 -6.46 3.61 1.79
C GLY A 147 -5.75 2.48 1.03
N ILE A 148 -4.46 2.27 1.31
CA ILE A 148 -3.75 1.07 0.88
C ILE A 148 -3.89 0.01 1.96
N GLY A 149 -4.53 -1.11 1.62
CA GLY A 149 -4.82 -2.18 2.56
C GLY A 149 -3.59 -2.93 3.06
N GLY A 150 -3.66 -3.36 4.30
CA GLY A 150 -2.67 -4.25 4.89
C GLY A 150 -3.02 -5.70 4.65
N VAL A 151 -2.03 -6.51 4.29
CA VAL A 151 -2.17 -7.96 4.10
C VAL A 151 -1.07 -8.65 4.91
N LEU A 152 -1.16 -8.58 6.25
CA LEU A 152 -0.27 -9.32 7.14
C LEU A 152 -0.74 -10.77 7.29
N GLU A 153 -2.02 -10.97 7.45
CA GLU A 153 -2.68 -12.27 7.58
C GLU A 153 -3.69 -12.49 6.44
N PRO A 154 -3.74 -13.68 5.86
CA PRO A 154 -2.86 -14.82 6.12
C PRO A 154 -1.44 -14.60 5.54
N PRO A 155 -0.38 -15.17 6.16
CA PRO A 155 1.02 -14.88 5.75
C PRO A 155 1.35 -15.18 4.30
N GLN A 156 0.70 -16.16 3.68
CA GLN A 156 0.90 -16.54 2.28
C GLN A 156 0.25 -15.58 1.27
N ALA A 157 -0.69 -14.72 1.70
CA ALA A 157 -1.35 -13.80 0.80
C ALA A 157 -0.38 -12.70 0.31
N THR A 158 -0.48 -12.36 -0.98
CA THR A 158 0.32 -11.28 -1.57
C THR A 158 -0.07 -9.93 -0.97
N PRO A 159 0.88 -9.07 -0.58
CA PRO A 159 0.56 -7.72 -0.14
C PRO A 159 0.09 -6.86 -1.31
N VAL A 160 -0.55 -5.72 -1.00
CA VAL A 160 -0.82 -4.69 -2.00
C VAL A 160 0.50 -4.13 -2.54
N ILE A 161 0.57 -3.98 -3.86
CA ILE A 161 1.73 -3.47 -4.56
C ILE A 161 1.29 -2.28 -5.42
N VAL A 162 1.97 -1.16 -5.26
CA VAL A 162 1.83 0.04 -6.09
C VAL A 162 3.20 0.34 -6.67
N GLU A 163 3.37 0.16 -7.96
CA GLU A 163 4.66 0.31 -8.62
C GLU A 163 5.03 1.76 -8.91
N ASP A 164 6.27 1.94 -9.39
CA ASP A 164 6.90 3.24 -9.59
C ASP A 164 6.05 4.22 -10.40
N GLY A 165 6.03 5.46 -9.99
CA GLY A 165 5.39 6.56 -10.70
C GLY A 165 3.86 6.51 -10.76
N ALA A 166 3.21 5.56 -10.07
CA ALA A 166 1.76 5.51 -10.03
C ALA A 166 1.16 6.70 -9.27
N PHE A 167 0.01 7.16 -9.69
CA PHE A 167 -0.78 8.20 -9.05
C PHE A 167 -2.11 7.63 -8.57
N ILE A 168 -2.34 7.68 -7.28
CA ILE A 168 -3.56 7.18 -6.66
C ILE A 168 -4.39 8.38 -6.18
N GLY A 169 -5.49 8.64 -6.84
CA GLY A 169 -6.38 9.78 -6.58
C GLY A 169 -7.01 9.74 -5.19
N SER A 170 -7.49 10.90 -4.74
CA SER A 170 -8.04 11.06 -3.39
C SER A 170 -9.15 10.05 -3.10
N ARG A 171 -9.15 9.52 -1.86
CA ARG A 171 -10.15 8.56 -1.38
C ARG A 171 -10.22 7.23 -2.15
N CYS A 172 -9.21 6.91 -2.97
CA CYS A 172 -9.09 5.56 -3.51
C CYS A 172 -8.84 4.53 -2.42
N VAL A 173 -9.35 3.32 -2.63
CA VAL A 173 -9.11 2.15 -1.77
C VAL A 173 -8.51 1.03 -2.63
N VAL A 174 -7.31 0.57 -2.29
CA VAL A 174 -6.60 -0.52 -2.98
C VAL A 174 -6.24 -1.56 -1.93
N VAL A 175 -6.86 -2.73 -1.98
CA VAL A 175 -6.79 -3.73 -0.90
C VAL A 175 -6.66 -5.16 -1.44
N GLU A 176 -6.51 -6.14 -0.55
CA GLU A 176 -6.54 -7.58 -0.87
C GLU A 176 -5.49 -8.03 -1.90
N GLY A 177 -4.27 -7.49 -1.81
CA GLY A 177 -3.17 -7.90 -2.67
C GLY A 177 -3.26 -7.42 -4.12
N VAL A 178 -4.09 -6.44 -4.41
CA VAL A 178 -4.16 -5.81 -5.73
C VAL A 178 -2.80 -5.22 -6.09
N ARG A 179 -2.40 -5.40 -7.36
CA ARG A 179 -1.22 -4.78 -7.96
C ARG A 179 -1.64 -3.63 -8.86
N VAL A 180 -1.14 -2.44 -8.60
CA VAL A 180 -1.19 -1.27 -9.47
C VAL A 180 0.17 -1.11 -10.11
N GLU A 181 0.25 -1.31 -11.41
CA GLU A 181 1.52 -1.29 -12.12
C GLU A 181 2.04 0.13 -12.36
N ARG A 182 3.28 0.18 -12.80
CA ARG A 182 4.03 1.43 -12.99
C ARG A 182 3.23 2.49 -13.74
N GLU A 183 3.34 3.72 -13.26
CA GLU A 183 2.75 4.90 -13.92
C GLU A 183 1.23 4.86 -14.11
N ALA A 184 0.51 3.89 -13.55
CA ALA A 184 -0.94 3.88 -13.61
C ALA A 184 -1.53 5.07 -12.83
N VAL A 185 -2.67 5.58 -13.30
CA VAL A 185 -3.39 6.71 -12.72
C VAL A 185 -4.78 6.28 -12.32
N LEU A 186 -5.07 6.32 -11.02
CA LEU A 186 -6.42 6.09 -10.52
C LEU A 186 -7.07 7.43 -10.19
N GLY A 187 -8.21 7.71 -10.81
CA GLY A 187 -9.06 8.85 -10.47
C GLY A 187 -9.60 8.75 -9.05
N ALA A 188 -10.05 9.88 -8.50
CA ALA A 188 -10.57 9.91 -7.13
C ALA A 188 -11.72 8.90 -6.92
N GLY A 189 -11.76 8.27 -5.76
CA GLY A 189 -12.84 7.36 -5.36
C GLY A 189 -12.82 5.97 -6.02
N VAL A 190 -11.79 5.60 -6.75
CA VAL A 190 -11.64 4.24 -7.28
C VAL A 190 -11.43 3.24 -6.13
N VAL A 191 -12.25 2.20 -6.09
CA VAL A 191 -12.14 1.11 -5.10
C VAL A 191 -11.80 -0.19 -5.84
N VAL A 192 -10.65 -0.78 -5.52
CA VAL A 192 -10.20 -2.04 -6.12
C VAL A 192 -9.84 -3.05 -5.03
N THR A 193 -10.55 -4.17 -5.06
CA THR A 193 -10.28 -5.36 -4.24
C THR A 193 -9.86 -6.52 -5.17
N ALA A 194 -9.48 -7.66 -4.62
CA ALA A 194 -9.17 -8.85 -5.41
C ALA A 194 -10.34 -9.30 -6.31
N SER A 195 -11.57 -8.99 -5.94
CA SER A 195 -12.79 -9.39 -6.65
C SER A 195 -13.41 -8.29 -7.52
N THR A 196 -13.04 -7.03 -7.33
CA THR A 196 -13.56 -5.89 -8.11
C THR A 196 -13.30 -6.11 -9.60
N PRO A 197 -14.35 -6.07 -10.46
CA PRO A 197 -14.15 -6.11 -11.90
C PRO A 197 -13.35 -4.89 -12.37
N ILE A 198 -12.32 -5.14 -13.17
CA ILE A 198 -11.57 -4.11 -13.89
C ILE A 198 -11.96 -4.26 -15.34
N VAL A 199 -12.55 -3.22 -15.92
CA VAL A 199 -13.09 -3.26 -17.27
C VAL A 199 -12.35 -2.26 -18.15
N ASP A 200 -11.65 -2.76 -19.14
CA ASP A 200 -10.99 -1.93 -20.15
C ASP A 200 -11.99 -1.63 -21.27
N VAL A 201 -12.32 -0.35 -21.42
CA VAL A 201 -13.30 0.14 -22.40
C VAL A 201 -12.66 0.93 -23.54
N ARG A 202 -11.34 0.85 -23.72
CA ARG A 202 -10.63 1.57 -24.78
C ARG A 202 -10.79 0.94 -26.17
N GLY A 203 -11.17 -0.32 -26.23
CA GLY A 203 -11.42 -1.04 -27.50
C GLY A 203 -12.89 -1.06 -27.87
N GLU A 204 -13.22 -1.70 -28.99
CA GLU A 204 -14.59 -1.89 -29.46
C GLU A 204 -15.40 -2.80 -28.53
N GLU A 205 -14.73 -3.76 -27.88
CA GLU A 205 -15.33 -4.68 -26.94
C GLU A 205 -14.68 -4.55 -25.54
N PRO A 206 -15.46 -4.61 -24.46
CA PRO A 206 -14.91 -4.47 -23.11
C PRO A 206 -14.12 -5.71 -22.69
N VAL A 207 -12.88 -5.52 -22.25
CA VAL A 207 -12.04 -6.58 -21.69
C VAL A 207 -12.10 -6.55 -20.16
N ARG A 208 -12.45 -7.67 -19.56
CA ARG A 208 -12.58 -7.79 -18.09
C ARG A 208 -11.41 -8.53 -17.47
N SER A 209 -10.91 -7.99 -16.37
CA SER A 209 -9.86 -8.57 -15.54
C SER A 209 -10.13 -8.34 -14.05
N LYS A 210 -9.21 -8.77 -13.17
CA LYS A 210 -9.27 -8.56 -11.73
C LYS A 210 -7.85 -8.52 -11.14
N GLY A 211 -7.74 -7.88 -9.97
CA GLY A 211 -6.55 -7.95 -9.12
C GLY A 211 -5.31 -7.19 -9.63
N ARG A 212 -5.32 -6.70 -10.87
CA ARG A 212 -4.17 -6.02 -11.48
C ARG A 212 -4.61 -4.86 -12.37
N ILE A 213 -4.17 -3.65 -12.04
CA ILE A 213 -4.30 -2.47 -12.89
C ILE A 213 -3.06 -2.40 -13.79
N PRO A 214 -3.20 -2.45 -15.11
CA PRO A 214 -2.06 -2.44 -16.04
C PRO A 214 -1.25 -1.15 -15.96
N ALA A 215 0.02 -1.25 -16.37
CA ALA A 215 0.91 -0.11 -16.46
C ALA A 215 0.32 1.02 -17.31
N ARG A 216 0.48 2.26 -16.83
CA ARG A 216 0.03 3.48 -17.51
C ARG A 216 -1.47 3.58 -17.76
N ALA A 217 -2.29 2.65 -17.24
CA ALA A 217 -3.74 2.74 -17.37
C ALA A 217 -4.28 3.96 -16.61
N VAL A 218 -5.24 4.66 -17.22
CA VAL A 218 -6.04 5.72 -16.58
C VAL A 218 -7.38 5.10 -16.20
N VAL A 219 -7.67 5.12 -14.89
CA VAL A 219 -8.79 4.38 -14.30
C VAL A 219 -9.73 5.33 -13.57
N ILE A 220 -11.03 5.13 -13.75
CA ILE A 220 -12.08 5.87 -13.04
C ILE A 220 -13.05 4.91 -12.34
N PRO A 221 -13.82 5.39 -11.34
CA PRO A 221 -14.93 4.63 -10.80
C PRO A 221 -15.98 4.37 -11.88
N GLY A 222 -16.57 3.17 -11.86
CA GLY A 222 -17.65 2.81 -12.76
C GLY A 222 -18.57 1.78 -12.14
N THR A 223 -19.58 1.35 -12.90
CA THR A 223 -20.49 0.28 -12.52
C THR A 223 -20.71 -0.69 -13.67
N VAL A 224 -21.03 -1.93 -13.32
CA VAL A 224 -21.47 -2.97 -14.26
C VAL A 224 -22.79 -3.56 -13.78
N PRO A 225 -23.72 -3.88 -14.69
CA PRO A 225 -24.95 -4.53 -14.31
C PRO A 225 -24.68 -5.95 -13.79
N LYS A 226 -25.41 -6.33 -12.76
CA LYS A 226 -25.36 -7.68 -12.17
C LYS A 226 -26.74 -8.14 -11.80
N GLN A 227 -27.10 -9.34 -12.23
CA GLN A 227 -28.38 -9.97 -11.91
C GLN A 227 -28.34 -10.58 -10.50
N PHE A 228 -29.35 -10.26 -9.71
CA PHE A 228 -29.61 -10.82 -8.37
C PHE A 228 -31.05 -11.40 -8.35
N PRO A 229 -31.41 -12.19 -7.33
CA PRO A 229 -32.80 -12.69 -7.21
C PRO A 229 -33.87 -11.57 -7.17
N ALA A 230 -33.51 -10.40 -6.62
CA ALA A 230 -34.41 -9.23 -6.51
C ALA A 230 -34.42 -8.34 -7.77
N GLY A 231 -33.67 -8.67 -8.82
CA GLY A 231 -33.57 -7.87 -10.04
C GLY A 231 -32.14 -7.53 -10.43
N GLU A 232 -32.01 -6.72 -11.48
CA GLU A 232 -30.71 -6.22 -11.93
C GLU A 232 -30.31 -4.96 -11.16
N PHE A 233 -29.05 -4.92 -10.68
CA PHE A 233 -28.48 -3.78 -9.98
C PHE A 233 -27.09 -3.47 -10.53
N ALA A 234 -26.73 -2.18 -10.54
CA ALA A 234 -25.39 -1.74 -10.88
C ALA A 234 -24.42 -2.02 -9.71
N THR A 235 -23.35 -2.76 -9.98
CA THR A 235 -22.29 -3.05 -8.99
C THR A 235 -21.02 -2.30 -9.32
N PRO A 236 -20.21 -1.86 -8.32
CA PRO A 236 -18.98 -1.12 -8.57
C PRO A 236 -17.99 -1.89 -9.45
N CYS A 237 -17.29 -1.15 -10.29
CA CYS A 237 -16.13 -1.63 -11.04
C CYS A 237 -15.08 -0.51 -11.20
N ALA A 238 -13.89 -0.85 -11.67
CA ALA A 238 -12.88 0.09 -12.11
C ALA A 238 -12.86 0.12 -13.64
N LEU A 239 -13.05 1.28 -14.25
CA LEU A 239 -13.04 1.43 -15.71
C LEU A 239 -11.69 1.95 -16.17
N ILE A 240 -11.01 1.23 -17.07
CA ILE A 240 -9.82 1.73 -17.78
C ILE A 240 -10.31 2.50 -18.99
N VAL A 241 -10.11 3.83 -18.96
CA VAL A 241 -10.63 4.75 -20.00
C VAL A 241 -9.54 5.36 -20.86
N GLY A 242 -8.29 5.15 -20.55
CA GLY A 242 -7.19 5.75 -21.30
C GLY A 242 -5.82 5.20 -20.93
N THR A 243 -4.80 5.78 -21.54
CA THR A 243 -3.40 5.48 -21.26
C THR A 243 -2.66 6.79 -20.97
N ARG A 244 -1.87 6.82 -19.91
CA ARG A 244 -1.04 7.97 -19.56
C ARG A 244 -0.03 8.28 -20.66
N ASN A 245 0.02 9.54 -21.10
CA ASN A 245 1.00 10.02 -22.06
C ASN A 245 2.32 10.39 -21.38
N GLU A 246 3.45 10.17 -22.06
CA GLU A 246 4.80 10.43 -21.52
C GLU A 246 5.09 11.92 -21.31
N SER A 247 4.45 12.78 -22.10
CA SER A 247 4.69 14.23 -22.08
C SER A 247 3.84 15.00 -21.09
N THR A 248 2.97 14.32 -20.33
CA THR A 248 1.95 15.01 -19.54
C THR A 248 2.08 14.66 -18.06
N ASP A 249 2.01 15.66 -17.20
CA ASP A 249 1.97 15.43 -15.75
C ASP A 249 0.74 14.58 -15.38
N LEU A 250 0.79 13.92 -14.23
CA LEU A 250 -0.20 12.94 -13.77
C LEU A 250 -1.64 13.49 -13.77
N LYS A 251 -1.81 14.74 -13.35
CA LYS A 251 -3.11 15.40 -13.26
C LYS A 251 -3.67 15.72 -14.64
N THR A 252 -2.82 16.12 -15.57
CA THR A 252 -3.21 16.46 -16.94
C THR A 252 -3.59 15.21 -17.74
N SER A 253 -2.92 14.08 -17.50
CA SER A 253 -3.27 12.78 -18.14
C SER A 253 -4.68 12.31 -17.76
N LEU A 254 -5.04 12.41 -16.48
CA LEU A 254 -6.38 12.08 -16.03
C LEU A 254 -7.43 12.98 -16.69
N ASN A 255 -7.23 14.31 -16.66
CA ASN A 255 -8.16 15.27 -17.23
C ASN A 255 -8.31 15.08 -18.76
N SER A 256 -7.24 14.73 -19.47
CA SER A 256 -7.30 14.46 -20.91
C SER A 256 -8.14 13.23 -21.22
N ALA A 257 -7.93 12.12 -20.49
CA ALA A 257 -8.73 10.91 -20.66
C ALA A 257 -10.21 11.14 -20.32
N LEU A 258 -10.51 11.89 -19.25
CA LEU A 258 -11.89 12.19 -18.87
C LEU A 258 -12.60 13.04 -19.93
N ARG A 259 -11.92 14.01 -20.53
CA ARG A 259 -12.47 14.84 -21.62
C ARG A 259 -12.74 14.06 -22.90
N GLU A 260 -11.89 13.10 -23.24
CA GLU A 260 -12.06 12.25 -24.42
C GLU A 260 -13.38 11.45 -24.37
N TYR A 261 -13.81 11.07 -23.16
CA TYR A 261 -15.05 10.32 -22.94
C TYR A 261 -16.20 11.16 -22.38
N ASP A 262 -16.06 12.50 -22.39
CA ASP A 262 -17.06 13.46 -21.85
C ASP A 262 -17.49 13.14 -20.40
N VAL A 263 -16.54 12.66 -19.61
CA VAL A 263 -16.75 12.38 -18.19
C VAL A 263 -16.44 13.63 -17.37
N ALA A 264 -17.33 13.99 -16.46
CA ALA A 264 -17.14 15.15 -15.58
C ALA A 264 -15.86 15.04 -14.76
N VAL A 265 -15.11 16.15 -14.63
CA VAL A 265 -13.83 16.26 -13.91
C VAL A 265 -14.07 16.68 -12.45
#